data_f963c86c97efca47fb5dc83e40af2cac
#
_entry.id   f963c86c97efca47fb5dc83e40af2cac
#
_cell.length_a   1.000
_cell.length_b   1.000
_cell.length_c   1.000
_cell.angle_alpha   90.00
_cell.angle_beta   90.00
_cell.angle_gamma   90.00
#
_symmetry.space_group_name_H-M   'P 1'
#
loop_
_entity.id
_entity.type
_entity.pdbx_description
1 polymer ?
#
loop_
_entity_poly.entity_id
_entity_poly.type
_entity_poly.pdbx_seq_one_letter_code
_entity_poly.pdbx_strand_id
1 'polypeptide(L)'
;MIKSKLRGIAAVAAGLATVATGAALTAPAQAATTVAESTAQAAAISNALLPGQRLLSGQYIRSTDRQWTLVMRATGNLELVRTGSGKVWESGTARAGSVTVMEKDGGFSIIHGRTKYWIGGAKASPNAKLVLPTDGLLAIYNAAGRSVWNYKMVIETMSPGTKIYAAGSGWGPVVLFSRSRVYSLQMRPNGALELMKNNTTKLWSAPYKPYPGAWVHMAPDGTFGVHQTWDSVWTIVTRRSGTVLQLRDDGKLLLIHGRTVVKVLH
;
A
#
# COMPACT_ATOMS: atom_id res chain seq x y z
N MET A 1 43.94 -51.44 -12.09
CA MET A 1 44.56 -52.42 -11.21
C MET A 1 43.63 -52.67 -10.05
N ILE A 2 43.20 -53.91 -9.99
CA ILE A 2 42.82 -54.81 -8.89
C ILE A 2 41.42 -54.50 -8.32
N LYS A 3 40.34 -55.18 -8.75
CA LYS A 3 39.83 -56.55 -8.45
C LYS A 3 39.81 -56.81 -6.93
N SER A 4 38.75 -57.26 -6.27
CA SER A 4 37.94 -58.46 -6.48
C SER A 4 36.83 -58.52 -5.43
N LYS A 5 35.63 -58.98 -5.81
CA LYS A 5 35.01 -60.31 -5.60
C LYS A 5 34.43 -60.56 -4.20
N LEU A 6 33.14 -60.70 -4.10
CA LEU A 6 32.28 -61.91 -4.26
C LEU A 6 32.15 -62.81 -3.03
N ARG A 7 30.87 -63.18 -2.82
CA ARG A 7 30.22 -64.40 -2.25
C ARG A 7 29.62 -64.19 -0.88
N GLY A 8 28.36 -64.34 -0.58
CA GLY A 8 27.41 -65.37 -1.03
C GLY A 8 27.38 -66.53 -0.02
N ILE A 9 26.30 -66.71 0.69
CA ILE A 9 25.79 -68.08 1.05
C ILE A 9 24.39 -67.92 1.67
N ALA A 10 23.44 -68.63 1.10
CA ALA A 10 22.12 -68.89 1.62
C ALA A 10 22.17 -70.02 2.65
N ALA A 11 21.31 -70.00 3.67
CA ALA A 11 20.92 -71.16 4.42
C ALA A 11 19.46 -71.10 4.83
N VAL A 12 18.74 -72.04 4.37
CA VAL A 12 17.37 -72.41 4.73
C VAL A 12 17.42 -73.23 6.02
N ALA A 13 16.56 -73.01 6.99
CA ALA A 13 16.10 -74.04 7.91
C ALA A 13 14.76 -73.64 8.53
N ALA A 14 13.92 -74.67 8.55
CA ALA A 14 12.53 -74.71 8.87
C ALA A 14 12.23 -74.73 10.41
N GLY A 15 11.05 -74.23 10.75
CA GLY A 15 10.13 -74.87 11.67
C GLY A 15 10.27 -74.64 13.16
N LEU A 16 9.28 -74.00 13.72
CA LEU A 16 8.44 -74.63 14.79
C LEU A 16 7.36 -73.63 15.26
N ALA A 17 6.13 -74.04 15.17
CA ALA A 17 4.97 -73.33 15.70
C ALA A 17 4.98 -73.46 17.22
N THR A 18 4.86 -72.36 17.93
CA THR A 18 4.35 -72.29 19.32
C THR A 18 3.29 -71.25 19.42
N VAL A 19 2.07 -71.71 19.74
CA VAL A 19 0.94 -70.87 20.15
C VAL A 19 1.24 -70.31 21.53
N ALA A 20 1.30 -68.99 21.64
CA ALA A 20 1.25 -68.28 22.90
C ALA A 20 0.16 -67.23 22.84
N THR A 21 -0.90 -67.46 23.56
CA THR A 21 -1.92 -66.51 23.95
C THR A 21 -1.28 -65.41 24.81
N GLY A 22 -1.46 -64.16 24.47
CA GLY A 22 -1.00 -63.10 25.33
C GLY A 22 -1.25 -61.69 24.79
N ALA A 23 -2.24 -61.08 25.39
CA ALA A 23 -2.39 -59.62 25.55
C ALA A 23 -2.21 -58.71 24.35
N ALA A 24 -3.29 -58.24 23.82
CA ALA A 24 -3.34 -57.08 22.94
C ALA A 24 -2.86 -55.84 23.70
N LEU A 25 -1.60 -55.42 23.44
CA LEU A 25 -1.16 -54.07 23.72
C LEU A 25 -1.70 -53.18 22.62
N THR A 26 -2.75 -52.44 22.95
CA THR A 26 -3.24 -51.35 22.13
C THR A 26 -2.15 -50.26 22.09
N ALA A 27 -1.41 -50.21 21.01
CA ALA A 27 -0.58 -49.07 20.71
C ALA A 27 -1.51 -47.83 20.58
N PRO A 28 -1.16 -46.67 21.17
CA PRO A 28 -1.93 -45.48 20.94
C PRO A 28 -1.78 -45.12 19.46
N ALA A 29 -2.91 -45.00 18.77
CA ALA A 29 -2.95 -44.42 17.45
C ALA A 29 -2.34 -43.04 17.55
N GLN A 30 -1.14 -42.86 17.00
CA GLN A 30 -0.61 -41.54 16.70
C GLN A 30 -1.61 -40.92 15.74
N ALA A 31 -2.40 -39.98 16.26
CA ALA A 31 -3.17 -39.10 15.44
C ALA A 31 -2.18 -38.37 14.54
N ALA A 32 -2.13 -38.77 13.29
CA ALA A 32 -1.54 -37.96 12.25
C ALA A 32 -2.30 -36.62 12.28
N THR A 33 -1.70 -35.62 12.91
CA THR A 33 -2.13 -34.26 12.76
C THR A 33 -1.89 -33.92 11.28
N THR A 34 -2.88 -34.17 10.46
CA THR A 34 -3.01 -33.55 9.18
C THR A 34 -3.08 -32.06 9.50
N VAL A 35 -1.99 -31.36 9.30
CA VAL A 35 -2.00 -29.92 9.16
C VAL A 35 -2.88 -29.71 7.93
N ALA A 36 -4.18 -29.53 8.17
CA ALA A 36 -5.07 -28.96 7.20
C ALA A 36 -4.45 -27.59 6.90
N GLU A 37 -3.78 -27.47 5.78
CA GLU A 37 -3.55 -26.17 5.16
C GLU A 37 -4.94 -25.57 4.98
N SER A 38 -5.33 -24.77 5.98
CA SER A 38 -6.47 -23.89 5.87
C SER A 38 -6.15 -23.00 4.67
N THR A 39 -6.69 -23.35 3.52
CA THR A 39 -6.96 -22.39 2.48
C THR A 39 -7.87 -21.37 3.14
N ALA A 40 -7.26 -20.34 3.73
CA ALA A 40 -7.97 -19.26 4.37
C ALA A 40 -8.81 -18.60 3.28
N GLN A 41 -10.05 -19.06 3.18
CA GLN A 41 -11.05 -18.46 2.31
C GLN A 41 -11.13 -17.00 2.75
N ALA A 42 -10.78 -16.11 1.82
CA ALA A 42 -10.72 -14.69 2.09
C ALA A 42 -12.06 -14.19 2.66
N ALA A 43 -12.14 -14.11 3.99
CA ALA A 43 -13.34 -13.69 4.66
C ALA A 43 -13.53 -12.20 4.52
N ALA A 44 -14.74 -11.79 4.13
CA ALA A 44 -15.10 -10.37 4.14
C ALA A 44 -15.12 -9.84 5.57
N ILE A 45 -14.38 -8.77 5.83
CA ILE A 45 -14.33 -8.08 7.13
C ILE A 45 -15.38 -6.97 7.16
N SER A 46 -16.66 -7.24 6.93
CA SER A 46 -17.70 -6.19 6.84
C SER A 46 -17.44 -5.14 5.73
N ASN A 47 -18.11 -3.99 5.77
CA ASN A 47 -17.89 -2.85 4.87
C ASN A 47 -16.90 -1.81 5.43
N ALA A 48 -16.26 -2.10 6.57
CA ALA A 48 -15.35 -1.19 7.24
C ALA A 48 -14.12 -1.92 7.77
N LEU A 49 -13.00 -1.21 7.84
CA LEU A 49 -11.79 -1.60 8.54
C LEU A 49 -11.63 -0.67 9.73
N LEU A 50 -11.72 -1.24 10.93
CA LEU A 50 -11.66 -0.50 12.20
C LEU A 50 -10.21 -0.23 12.62
N PRO A 51 -9.97 0.72 13.56
CA PRO A 51 -8.64 1.01 14.06
C PRO A 51 -7.90 -0.25 14.55
N GLY A 52 -6.69 -0.46 14.04
CA GLY A 52 -5.84 -1.62 14.33
C GLY A 52 -6.15 -2.86 13.48
N GLN A 53 -7.24 -2.89 12.73
CA GLN A 53 -7.56 -3.99 11.82
C GLN A 53 -6.67 -3.99 10.57
N ARG A 54 -6.54 -5.17 9.97
CA ARG A 54 -5.68 -5.44 8.81
C ARG A 54 -6.44 -6.20 7.74
N LEU A 55 -6.02 -5.99 6.48
CA LEU A 55 -6.33 -6.90 5.38
C LEU A 55 -5.04 -7.63 4.99
N LEU A 56 -5.04 -8.93 5.18
CA LEU A 56 -3.99 -9.82 4.69
C LEU A 56 -4.24 -10.14 3.21
N SER A 57 -3.27 -10.77 2.56
CA SER A 57 -3.41 -11.24 1.18
C SER A 57 -4.71 -12.04 0.99
N GLY A 58 -5.50 -11.68 -0.01
CA GLY A 58 -6.80 -12.25 -0.32
C GLY A 58 -7.97 -11.72 0.54
N GLN A 59 -7.73 -11.06 1.67
CA GLN A 59 -8.78 -10.49 2.49
C GLN A 59 -9.34 -9.19 1.89
N TYR A 60 -10.60 -8.90 2.22
CA TYR A 60 -11.30 -7.75 1.65
C TYR A 60 -12.37 -7.19 2.60
N ILE A 61 -12.74 -5.92 2.39
CA ILE A 61 -13.99 -5.34 2.84
C ILE A 61 -14.92 -5.17 1.63
N ARG A 62 -16.22 -5.25 1.87
CA ARG A 62 -17.23 -5.18 0.80
C ARG A 62 -18.39 -4.28 1.20
N SER A 63 -18.87 -3.46 0.26
CA SER A 63 -20.08 -2.66 0.47
C SER A 63 -21.31 -3.55 0.77
N THR A 64 -22.27 -3.01 1.48
CA THR A 64 -23.47 -3.77 1.90
C THR A 64 -24.32 -4.27 0.73
N ASP A 65 -24.32 -3.53 -0.39
CA ASP A 65 -24.97 -3.92 -1.65
C ASP A 65 -24.11 -4.88 -2.50
N ARG A 66 -22.91 -5.23 -2.01
CA ARG A 66 -21.94 -6.11 -2.68
C ARG A 66 -21.45 -5.62 -4.04
N GLN A 67 -21.69 -4.37 -4.41
CA GLN A 67 -21.21 -3.81 -5.67
C GLN A 67 -19.75 -3.39 -5.64
N TRP A 68 -19.19 -3.13 -4.46
CA TRP A 68 -17.82 -2.66 -4.30
C TRP A 68 -17.02 -3.55 -3.36
N THR A 69 -15.79 -3.79 -3.72
CA THR A 69 -14.86 -4.62 -2.93
C THR A 69 -13.48 -3.93 -2.88
N LEU A 70 -12.97 -3.70 -1.68
CA LEU A 70 -11.57 -3.33 -1.46
C LEU A 70 -10.82 -4.60 -1.06
N VAL A 71 -9.90 -5.06 -1.88
CA VAL A 71 -9.21 -6.34 -1.71
C VAL A 71 -7.70 -6.16 -1.69
N MET A 72 -7.04 -6.82 -0.73
CA MET A 72 -5.58 -6.95 -0.71
C MET A 72 -5.18 -8.13 -1.59
N ARG A 73 -4.57 -7.88 -2.73
CA ARG A 73 -4.17 -8.91 -3.69
C ARG A 73 -2.92 -9.68 -3.22
N ALA A 74 -2.76 -10.91 -3.71
CA ALA A 74 -1.57 -11.71 -3.48
C ALA A 74 -0.29 -11.02 -4.00
N THR A 75 -0.42 -10.19 -5.03
CA THR A 75 0.65 -9.34 -5.56
C THR A 75 1.13 -8.28 -4.58
N GLY A 76 0.40 -8.04 -3.48
CA GLY A 76 0.65 -6.98 -2.53
C GLY A 76 0.08 -5.62 -2.93
N ASN A 77 -0.77 -5.58 -3.94
CA ASN A 77 -1.50 -4.40 -4.34
C ASN A 77 -2.88 -4.35 -3.66
N LEU A 78 -3.27 -3.19 -3.14
CA LEU A 78 -4.62 -2.96 -2.62
C LEU A 78 -5.46 -2.37 -3.74
N GLU A 79 -6.58 -3.02 -4.05
CA GLU A 79 -7.43 -2.63 -5.17
C GLU A 79 -8.88 -2.41 -4.75
N LEU A 80 -9.47 -1.33 -5.24
CA LEU A 80 -10.91 -1.10 -5.22
C LEU A 80 -11.51 -1.56 -6.55
N VAL A 81 -12.45 -2.50 -6.46
CA VAL A 81 -13.08 -3.16 -7.61
C VAL A 81 -14.58 -2.93 -7.56
N ARG A 82 -15.18 -2.63 -8.70
CA ARG A 82 -16.63 -2.60 -8.88
C ARG A 82 -17.08 -3.85 -9.62
N THR A 83 -18.13 -4.50 -9.14
CA THR A 83 -18.76 -5.66 -9.81
C THR A 83 -19.18 -5.27 -11.24
N GLY A 84 -18.83 -6.08 -12.22
CA GLY A 84 -19.12 -5.83 -13.62
C GLY A 84 -18.28 -4.75 -14.33
N SER A 85 -17.52 -3.93 -13.60
CA SER A 85 -16.68 -2.86 -14.19
C SER A 85 -15.19 -3.05 -13.96
N GLY A 86 -14.79 -3.97 -13.07
CA GLY A 86 -13.38 -4.24 -12.76
C GLY A 86 -12.73 -3.26 -11.81
N LYS A 87 -11.42 -3.12 -11.91
CA LYS A 87 -10.61 -2.27 -11.04
C LYS A 87 -10.88 -0.79 -11.29
N VAL A 88 -11.22 -0.06 -10.22
CA VAL A 88 -11.51 1.38 -10.23
C VAL A 88 -10.37 2.20 -9.65
N TRP A 89 -9.66 1.63 -8.64
CA TRP A 89 -8.52 2.27 -8.01
C TRP A 89 -7.54 1.21 -7.49
N GLU A 90 -6.28 1.59 -7.37
CA GLU A 90 -5.24 0.78 -6.76
C GLU A 90 -4.19 1.60 -6.02
N SER A 91 -3.54 0.97 -5.05
CA SER A 91 -2.47 1.60 -4.26
C SER A 91 -1.14 1.70 -5.00
N GLY A 92 -0.92 0.87 -6.02
CA GLY A 92 0.36 0.80 -6.76
C GLY A 92 1.52 0.19 -5.98
N THR A 93 1.26 -0.49 -4.85
CA THR A 93 2.33 -1.02 -3.98
C THR A 93 2.93 -2.34 -4.44
N ALA A 94 2.18 -3.19 -5.13
CA ALA A 94 2.58 -4.43 -5.82
C ALA A 94 3.80 -5.18 -5.23
N ARG A 95 3.78 -5.49 -3.91
CA ARG A 95 4.80 -6.29 -3.23
C ARG A 95 4.15 -7.44 -2.49
N ALA A 96 4.33 -8.67 -3.00
CA ALA A 96 3.77 -9.88 -2.40
C ALA A 96 4.12 -9.97 -0.89
N GLY A 97 3.15 -10.41 -0.07
CA GLY A 97 3.31 -10.42 1.38
C GLY A 97 3.01 -9.10 2.09
N SER A 98 2.63 -8.05 1.36
CA SER A 98 2.16 -6.81 1.97
C SER A 98 0.80 -6.99 2.65
N VAL A 99 0.56 -6.19 3.67
CA VAL A 99 -0.71 -6.11 4.41
C VAL A 99 -1.19 -4.67 4.48
N THR A 100 -2.50 -4.46 4.41
CA THR A 100 -3.11 -3.15 4.63
C THR A 100 -3.53 -3.01 6.08
N VAL A 101 -3.32 -1.83 6.67
CA VAL A 101 -3.63 -1.54 8.08
C VAL A 101 -4.38 -0.22 8.20
N MET A 102 -5.50 -0.24 8.92
CA MET A 102 -6.10 0.97 9.47
C MET A 102 -5.47 1.23 10.84
N GLU A 103 -4.68 2.27 10.96
CA GLU A 103 -3.90 2.51 12.15
C GLU A 103 -4.74 3.17 13.26
N LYS A 104 -4.37 2.95 14.51
CA LYS A 104 -5.09 3.50 15.67
C LYS A 104 -5.02 5.02 15.73
N ASP A 105 -4.00 5.63 15.14
CA ASP A 105 -3.82 7.09 15.05
C ASP A 105 -4.60 7.75 13.90
N GLY A 106 -5.34 6.97 13.12
CA GLY A 106 -6.11 7.45 11.97
C GLY A 106 -5.38 7.35 10.63
N GLY A 107 -4.18 6.81 10.62
CA GLY A 107 -3.43 6.52 9.41
C GLY A 107 -3.96 5.29 8.67
N PHE A 108 -3.78 5.26 7.36
CA PHE A 108 -4.10 4.13 6.50
C PHE A 108 -2.91 3.79 5.65
N SER A 109 -2.35 2.61 5.81
CA SER A 109 -1.08 2.24 5.19
C SER A 109 -1.04 0.80 4.70
N ILE A 110 -0.11 0.54 3.79
CA ILE A 110 0.33 -0.80 3.40
C ILE A 110 1.70 -1.02 4.01
N ILE A 111 1.92 -2.21 4.57
CA ILE A 111 3.17 -2.60 5.21
C ILE A 111 3.71 -3.84 4.50
N HIS A 112 4.98 -3.82 4.12
CA HIS A 112 5.73 -4.97 3.61
C HIS A 112 7.02 -5.12 4.43
N GLY A 113 7.13 -6.19 5.21
CA GLY A 113 8.23 -6.37 6.16
C GLY A 113 8.30 -5.21 7.16
N ARG A 114 9.42 -4.49 7.17
CA ARG A 114 9.64 -3.29 7.99
C ARG A 114 9.27 -1.99 7.28
N THR A 115 8.94 -2.05 5.99
CA THR A 115 8.64 -0.87 5.18
C THR A 115 7.15 -0.56 5.22
N LYS A 116 6.84 0.67 5.56
CA LYS A 116 5.49 1.21 5.60
C LYS A 116 5.26 2.15 4.43
N TYR A 117 4.23 1.86 3.66
CA TYR A 117 3.74 2.72 2.58
C TYR A 117 2.48 3.43 3.07
N TRP A 118 2.52 4.74 3.09
CA TRP A 118 1.34 5.52 3.46
C TRP A 118 0.39 5.61 2.27
N ILE A 119 -0.91 5.40 2.49
CA ILE A 119 -1.92 5.54 1.44
C ILE A 119 -2.80 6.75 1.71
N GLY A 120 -3.17 6.98 2.96
CA GLY A 120 -4.11 8.04 3.31
C GLY A 120 -4.39 8.15 4.80
N GLY A 121 -5.47 8.85 5.13
CA GLY A 121 -5.89 9.11 6.49
C GLY A 121 -5.33 10.42 7.04
N ALA A 122 -5.66 10.71 8.27
CA ALA A 122 -5.15 11.84 9.02
C ALA A 122 -4.54 11.33 10.32
N LYS A 123 -3.23 11.40 10.47
CA LYS A 123 -2.58 11.22 11.78
C LYS A 123 -3.20 12.22 12.77
N ALA A 124 -3.29 11.84 14.04
CA ALA A 124 -4.02 12.56 15.10
C ALA A 124 -5.56 12.51 14.93
N SER A 125 -6.08 11.52 14.21
CA SER A 125 -7.51 11.19 14.20
C SER A 125 -7.74 9.81 14.83
N PRO A 126 -7.54 9.65 16.14
CA PRO A 126 -7.73 8.37 16.81
C PRO A 126 -9.17 7.89 16.60
N ASN A 127 -9.35 6.58 16.57
CA ASN A 127 -10.63 5.92 16.30
C ASN A 127 -11.22 6.18 14.90
N ALA A 128 -10.45 6.74 13.96
CA ALA A 128 -10.88 6.82 12.58
C ALA A 128 -10.98 5.41 11.97
N LYS A 129 -11.95 5.22 11.09
CA LYS A 129 -12.22 3.94 10.40
C LYS A 129 -12.29 4.15 8.89
N LEU A 130 -11.81 3.17 8.14
CA LEU A 130 -12.01 3.11 6.69
C LEU A 130 -13.37 2.47 6.42
N VAL A 131 -14.17 3.08 5.56
CA VAL A 131 -15.52 2.60 5.20
C VAL A 131 -15.65 2.53 3.69
N LEU A 132 -16.27 1.47 3.21
CA LEU A 132 -16.66 1.29 1.82
C LEU A 132 -18.20 1.29 1.71
N PRO A 133 -18.80 2.45 1.44
CA PRO A 133 -20.25 2.59 1.29
C PRO A 133 -20.74 2.08 -0.08
N THR A 134 -22.06 2.08 -0.27
CA THR A 134 -22.74 1.58 -1.48
C THR A 134 -22.48 2.45 -2.72
N ASP A 135 -22.14 3.72 -2.55
CA ASP A 135 -21.73 4.60 -3.66
C ASP A 135 -20.27 4.35 -4.12
N GLY A 136 -19.55 3.47 -3.41
CA GLY A 136 -18.16 3.11 -3.71
C GLY A 136 -17.14 4.16 -3.31
N LEU A 137 -17.52 5.24 -2.62
CA LEU A 137 -16.58 6.25 -2.14
C LEU A 137 -15.80 5.74 -0.91
N LEU A 138 -14.78 4.92 -1.15
CA LEU A 138 -13.87 4.47 -0.09
C LEU A 138 -13.29 5.67 0.65
N ALA A 139 -13.60 5.81 1.93
CA ALA A 139 -13.23 6.98 2.72
C ALA A 139 -12.86 6.61 4.16
N ILE A 140 -12.04 7.46 4.80
CA ILE A 140 -11.73 7.39 6.22
C ILE A 140 -12.54 8.45 6.94
N TYR A 141 -13.28 8.03 7.95
CA TYR A 141 -14.08 8.88 8.80
C TYR A 141 -13.47 8.91 10.20
N ASN A 142 -13.32 10.11 10.77
CA ASN A 142 -12.90 10.27 12.16
C ASN A 142 -14.04 9.89 13.14
N ALA A 143 -13.75 9.95 14.44
CA ALA A 143 -14.74 9.64 15.48
C ALA A 143 -16.00 10.53 15.44
N ALA A 144 -15.88 11.76 14.92
CA ALA A 144 -17.00 12.69 14.75
C ALA A 144 -17.78 12.47 13.44
N GLY A 145 -17.49 11.39 12.68
CA GLY A 145 -18.16 11.07 11.42
C GLY A 145 -17.77 11.96 10.23
N ARG A 146 -16.74 12.79 10.35
CA ARG A 146 -16.24 13.61 9.23
C ARG A 146 -15.28 12.79 8.40
N SER A 147 -15.45 12.83 7.06
CA SER A 147 -14.46 12.27 6.13
C SER A 147 -13.16 13.08 6.22
N VAL A 148 -12.07 12.41 6.57
CA VAL A 148 -10.73 13.00 6.66
C VAL A 148 -9.84 12.58 5.50
N TRP A 149 -10.28 11.59 4.73
CA TRP A 149 -9.64 11.11 3.51
C TRP A 149 -10.63 10.29 2.68
N ASN A 150 -10.50 10.32 1.37
CA ASN A 150 -11.11 9.36 0.45
C ASN A 150 -10.22 9.12 -0.76
N TYR A 151 -10.43 8.00 -1.46
CA TYR A 151 -9.60 7.63 -2.61
C TYR A 151 -9.76 8.56 -3.82
N LYS A 152 -10.84 9.35 -3.87
CA LYS A 152 -11.07 10.40 -4.87
C LYS A 152 -10.58 11.77 -4.41
N MET A 153 -10.02 11.86 -3.20
CA MET A 153 -9.51 13.14 -2.69
C MET A 153 -8.38 13.60 -3.60
N VAL A 154 -8.73 14.47 -4.51
CA VAL A 154 -7.82 15.06 -5.48
C VAL A 154 -7.30 16.34 -4.84
N ILE A 155 -6.04 16.34 -4.47
CA ILE A 155 -5.34 17.58 -4.17
C ILE A 155 -4.89 18.14 -5.52
N GLU A 156 -5.67 19.03 -6.10
CA GLU A 156 -5.29 19.77 -7.33
C GLU A 156 -4.28 20.87 -7.02
N THR A 157 -4.23 21.24 -5.76
CA THR A 157 -3.46 22.39 -5.29
C THR A 157 -2.71 22.03 -4.02
N MET A 158 -1.44 22.26 -4.03
CA MET A 158 -0.59 22.14 -2.85
C MET A 158 -0.55 23.51 -2.15
N SER A 159 -1.29 23.62 -1.04
CA SER A 159 -1.38 24.86 -0.25
C SER A 159 -0.13 25.08 0.59
N PRO A 160 0.12 26.33 1.09
CA PRO A 160 1.18 26.60 2.02
C PRO A 160 1.17 25.65 3.23
N GLY A 161 2.35 25.14 3.60
CA GLY A 161 2.51 24.14 4.66
C GLY A 161 2.34 22.69 4.21
N THR A 162 1.84 22.43 3.00
CA THR A 162 1.65 21.06 2.50
C THR A 162 2.98 20.42 2.11
N LYS A 163 3.11 19.13 2.42
CA LYS A 163 4.28 18.30 2.10
C LYS A 163 3.85 17.05 1.34
N ILE A 164 4.66 16.66 0.35
CA ILE A 164 4.55 15.39 -0.36
C ILE A 164 5.82 14.58 -0.07
N TYR A 165 5.66 13.36 0.40
CA TYR A 165 6.78 12.50 0.79
C TYR A 165 6.97 11.37 -0.20
N ALA A 166 8.20 10.89 -0.35
CA ALA A 166 8.49 9.70 -1.14
C ALA A 166 7.77 8.47 -0.56
N ALA A 167 7.26 7.62 -1.44
CA ALA A 167 6.72 6.33 -1.05
C ALA A 167 7.78 5.54 -0.28
N GLY A 168 7.43 5.03 0.90
CA GLY A 168 8.35 4.29 1.77
C GLY A 168 9.04 5.09 2.86
N SER A 169 8.86 6.42 2.91
CA SER A 169 9.45 7.29 3.95
C SER A 169 8.77 7.18 5.33
N GLY A 170 7.69 6.40 5.44
CA GLY A 170 6.86 6.35 6.66
C GLY A 170 5.92 7.55 6.84
N TRP A 171 6.09 8.58 6.03
CA TRP A 171 5.22 9.74 5.88
C TRP A 171 4.56 9.61 4.52
N GLY A 172 3.25 9.52 4.46
CA GLY A 172 2.55 9.10 3.26
C GLY A 172 2.77 9.97 2.03
N PRO A 173 2.72 9.37 0.84
CA PRO A 173 2.68 10.14 -0.39
C PRO A 173 1.35 10.88 -0.45
N VAL A 174 1.38 12.19 -0.34
CA VAL A 174 0.32 13.01 -0.91
C VAL A 174 0.72 13.16 -2.38
N VAL A 175 -0.06 12.56 -3.27
CA VAL A 175 0.11 12.74 -4.71
C VAL A 175 -0.77 13.91 -5.13
N LEU A 176 -0.21 14.90 -5.78
CA LEU A 176 -0.99 15.97 -6.40
C LEU A 176 -1.54 15.45 -7.73
N PHE A 177 -2.84 15.46 -7.92
CA PHE A 177 -3.49 15.09 -9.17
C PHE A 177 -4.12 16.30 -9.85
N SER A 178 -4.18 16.29 -11.17
CA SER A 178 -5.14 17.14 -11.89
C SER A 178 -6.57 16.66 -11.61
N ARG A 179 -7.57 17.52 -11.85
CA ARG A 179 -8.99 17.18 -11.64
C ARG A 179 -9.41 15.95 -12.43
N SER A 180 -8.98 15.84 -13.68
CA SER A 180 -9.21 14.68 -14.54
C SER A 180 -8.47 13.41 -14.12
N ARG A 181 -7.49 13.52 -13.20
CA ARG A 181 -6.55 12.45 -12.79
C ARG A 181 -5.66 11.92 -13.92
N VAL A 182 -5.66 12.59 -15.06
CA VAL A 182 -4.75 12.25 -16.17
C VAL A 182 -3.31 12.57 -15.79
N TYR A 183 -3.08 13.63 -15.00
CA TYR A 183 -1.77 14.07 -14.58
C TYR A 183 -1.60 13.92 -13.08
N SER A 184 -0.38 13.59 -12.65
CA SER A 184 -0.01 13.46 -11.24
C SER A 184 1.42 13.93 -10.99
N LEU A 185 1.62 14.73 -9.95
CA LEU A 185 2.95 15.08 -9.44
C LEU A 185 3.26 14.14 -8.28
N GLN A 186 4.33 13.37 -8.40
CA GLN A 186 4.68 12.29 -7.49
C GLN A 186 6.11 12.42 -6.99
N MET A 187 6.31 12.17 -5.69
CA MET A 187 7.63 11.92 -5.15
C MET A 187 7.92 10.42 -5.23
N ARG A 188 8.86 10.02 -6.07
CA ARG A 188 9.21 8.62 -6.33
C ARG A 188 10.01 8.01 -5.16
N PRO A 189 10.05 6.66 -5.00
CA PRO A 189 10.83 6.01 -3.94
C PRO A 189 12.33 6.36 -3.95
N ASN A 190 12.90 6.60 -5.13
CA ASN A 190 14.30 7.05 -5.26
C ASN A 190 14.48 8.54 -4.91
N GLY A 191 13.41 9.25 -4.55
CA GLY A 191 13.42 10.66 -4.21
C GLY A 191 13.34 11.61 -5.41
N ALA A 192 13.02 11.16 -6.62
CA ALA A 192 12.74 12.04 -7.76
C ALA A 192 11.33 12.63 -7.65
N LEU A 193 11.19 13.93 -7.89
CA LEU A 193 9.90 14.59 -8.05
C LEU A 193 9.54 14.61 -9.54
N GLU A 194 8.49 13.90 -9.91
CA GLU A 194 8.11 13.66 -11.30
C GLU A 194 6.66 14.04 -11.59
N LEU A 195 6.42 14.70 -12.71
CA LEU A 195 5.11 14.88 -13.31
C LEU A 195 4.84 13.75 -14.30
N MET A 196 3.76 13.02 -14.07
CA MET A 196 3.37 11.86 -14.84
C MET A 196 2.05 12.09 -15.56
N LYS A 197 1.90 11.51 -16.76
CA LYS A 197 0.61 11.35 -17.46
C LYS A 197 0.18 9.89 -17.36
N ASN A 198 -1.07 9.64 -16.96
CA ASN A 198 -1.66 8.31 -16.77
C ASN A 198 -0.82 7.36 -15.89
N ASN A 199 -0.01 7.91 -14.97
CA ASN A 199 0.95 7.21 -14.12
C ASN A 199 2.03 6.41 -14.85
N THR A 200 2.13 6.49 -16.15
CA THR A 200 3.04 5.71 -16.99
C THR A 200 4.07 6.57 -17.72
N THR A 201 3.66 7.72 -18.23
CA THR A 201 4.52 8.58 -19.04
C THR A 201 5.05 9.74 -18.20
N LYS A 202 6.36 9.81 -18.04
CA LYS A 202 7.01 10.94 -17.39
C LYS A 202 7.05 12.12 -18.35
N LEU A 203 6.50 13.26 -17.93
CA LEU A 203 6.48 14.50 -18.68
C LEU A 203 7.60 15.45 -18.24
N TRP A 204 7.86 15.50 -16.93
CA TRP A 204 8.84 16.41 -16.34
C TRP A 204 9.42 15.80 -15.07
N SER A 205 10.62 16.21 -14.72
CA SER A 205 11.28 15.93 -13.45
C SER A 205 11.96 17.18 -12.94
N ALA A 206 11.91 17.41 -11.64
CA ALA A 206 12.64 18.52 -11.04
C ALA A 206 14.16 18.33 -11.22
N PRO A 207 14.91 19.41 -11.55
CA PRO A 207 16.30 19.31 -11.99
C PRO A 207 17.26 19.23 -10.78
N TYR A 208 17.25 18.11 -10.08
CA TYR A 208 18.18 17.79 -8.99
C TYR A 208 18.55 16.31 -9.01
N LYS A 209 19.62 15.94 -8.32
CA LYS A 209 19.99 14.54 -8.12
C LYS A 209 19.01 13.92 -7.11
N PRO A 210 18.25 12.87 -7.47
CA PRO A 210 17.30 12.25 -6.55
C PRO A 210 17.98 11.62 -5.33
N TYR A 211 17.32 11.72 -4.16
CA TYR A 211 17.76 11.13 -2.90
C TYR A 211 16.62 10.36 -2.25
N PRO A 212 16.79 9.06 -1.94
CA PRO A 212 15.78 8.30 -1.22
C PRO A 212 15.40 9.00 0.11
N GLY A 213 14.09 9.07 0.39
CA GLY A 213 13.59 9.77 1.57
C GLY A 213 13.38 11.28 1.39
N ALA A 214 13.69 11.84 0.21
CA ALA A 214 13.38 13.24 -0.10
C ALA A 214 11.87 13.51 -0.03
N TRP A 215 11.52 14.74 0.27
CA TRP A 215 10.14 15.22 0.33
C TRP A 215 10.02 16.61 -0.28
N VAL A 216 8.85 16.94 -0.80
CA VAL A 216 8.58 18.26 -1.37
C VAL A 216 7.68 19.08 -0.45
N HIS A 217 7.88 20.37 -0.42
CA HIS A 217 7.18 21.31 0.45
C HIS A 217 6.74 22.54 -0.31
N MET A 218 5.52 22.97 -0.07
CA MET A 218 5.07 24.31 -0.40
C MET A 218 5.10 25.13 0.89
N ALA A 219 6.14 25.90 1.08
CA ALA A 219 6.35 26.64 2.32
C ALA A 219 5.40 27.86 2.43
N PRO A 220 5.07 28.33 3.64
CA PRO A 220 4.18 29.49 3.85
C PRO A 220 4.71 30.79 3.24
N ASP A 221 6.03 30.96 3.12
CA ASP A 221 6.68 32.11 2.51
C ASP A 221 6.62 32.13 0.97
N GLY A 222 6.01 31.08 0.37
CA GLY A 222 5.90 30.91 -1.07
C GLY A 222 7.07 30.18 -1.70
N THR A 223 7.97 29.59 -0.92
CA THR A 223 9.02 28.72 -1.42
C THR A 223 8.46 27.34 -1.73
N PHE A 224 8.66 26.87 -2.96
CA PHE A 224 8.39 25.50 -3.36
C PHE A 224 9.71 24.76 -3.52
N GLY A 225 9.89 23.64 -2.84
CA GLY A 225 11.17 22.97 -2.85
C GLY A 225 11.15 21.50 -2.48
N VAL A 226 12.22 20.82 -2.87
CA VAL A 226 12.54 19.46 -2.46
C VAL A 226 13.62 19.50 -1.39
N HIS A 227 13.41 18.71 -0.36
CA HIS A 227 14.25 18.65 0.83
C HIS A 227 14.71 17.22 1.10
N GLN A 228 15.90 17.12 1.70
CA GLN A 228 16.43 15.87 2.23
C GLN A 228 16.89 16.12 3.66
N THR A 229 16.40 15.33 4.61
CA THR A 229 16.69 15.52 6.04
C THR A 229 16.40 16.96 6.48
N TRP A 230 17.40 17.83 6.59
CA TRP A 230 17.28 19.24 6.97
C TRP A 230 17.64 20.21 5.87
N ASP A 231 18.18 19.72 4.73
CA ASP A 231 18.68 20.53 3.64
C ASP A 231 17.69 20.63 2.47
N SER A 232 17.68 21.80 1.84
CA SER A 232 16.98 22.00 0.57
C SER A 232 17.89 21.59 -0.58
N VAL A 233 17.48 20.59 -1.36
CA VAL A 233 18.26 20.11 -2.52
C VAL A 233 17.88 20.82 -3.81
N TRP A 234 16.67 21.38 -3.86
CA TRP A 234 16.18 22.16 -4.97
C TRP A 234 15.02 23.04 -4.52
N THR A 235 15.01 24.32 -4.89
CA THR A 235 13.97 25.27 -4.50
C THR A 235 13.65 26.28 -5.59
N ILE A 236 12.39 26.72 -5.59
CA ILE A 236 11.90 27.88 -6.33
C ILE A 236 11.33 28.85 -5.30
N VAL A 237 11.96 30.02 -5.18
CA VAL A 237 11.56 31.05 -4.23
C VAL A 237 10.69 32.07 -4.96
N THR A 238 9.42 32.19 -4.59
CA THR A 238 8.53 33.20 -5.17
C THR A 238 8.52 34.51 -4.36
N ARG A 239 8.93 34.44 -3.09
CA ARG A 239 8.85 35.55 -2.11
C ARG A 239 7.45 36.13 -1.96
N ARG A 240 6.42 35.30 -2.19
CA ARG A 240 5.01 35.69 -2.10
C ARG A 240 4.29 34.70 -1.18
N SER A 241 4.13 35.09 0.07
CA SER A 241 3.38 34.31 1.06
C SER A 241 1.99 33.98 0.52
N GLY A 242 1.50 32.76 0.78
CA GLY A 242 0.22 32.28 0.26
C GLY A 242 0.26 31.78 -1.20
N THR A 243 1.45 31.69 -1.82
CA THR A 243 1.60 30.99 -3.11
C THR A 243 1.24 29.51 -2.98
N VAL A 244 0.56 28.98 -3.96
CA VAL A 244 0.15 27.58 -4.06
C VAL A 244 0.75 26.93 -5.30
N LEU A 245 1.01 25.62 -5.24
CA LEU A 245 1.31 24.82 -6.44
C LEU A 245 0.00 24.23 -6.96
N GLN A 246 -0.28 24.39 -8.23
CA GLN A 246 -1.47 23.84 -8.91
C GLN A 246 -1.08 22.95 -10.08
N LEU A 247 -1.70 21.77 -10.16
CA LEU A 247 -1.63 20.90 -11.33
C LEU A 247 -2.95 20.93 -12.08
N ARG A 248 -2.91 21.32 -13.35
CA ARG A 248 -4.10 21.52 -14.21
C ARG A 248 -4.38 20.31 -15.11
N ASP A 249 -5.58 20.28 -15.67
CA ASP A 249 -6.02 19.24 -16.61
C ASP A 249 -5.37 19.33 -18.00
N ASP A 250 -4.69 20.41 -18.29
CA ASP A 250 -3.83 20.56 -19.48
C ASP A 250 -2.37 20.08 -19.24
N GLY A 251 -2.11 19.55 -18.05
CA GLY A 251 -0.78 19.06 -17.64
C GLY A 251 0.16 20.13 -17.12
N LYS A 252 -0.26 21.38 -17.09
CA LYS A 252 0.59 22.48 -16.59
C LYS A 252 0.72 22.41 -15.08
N LEU A 253 1.97 22.58 -14.61
CA LEU A 253 2.33 22.68 -13.22
C LEU A 253 2.75 24.12 -12.91
N LEU A 254 1.95 24.81 -12.07
CA LEU A 254 2.01 26.25 -11.90
C LEU A 254 2.19 26.64 -10.43
N LEU A 255 3.04 27.64 -10.16
CA LEU A 255 3.00 28.38 -8.90
C LEU A 255 2.09 29.60 -9.07
N ILE A 256 1.08 29.73 -8.21
CA ILE A 256 0.03 30.75 -8.31
C ILE A 256 -0.06 31.51 -6.99
N HIS A 257 -0.07 32.84 -7.07
CA HIS A 257 -0.37 33.73 -5.94
C HIS A 257 -1.64 34.54 -6.24
N GLY A 258 -2.69 34.30 -5.46
CA GLY A 258 -4.02 34.85 -5.75
C GLY A 258 -4.52 34.40 -7.13
N ARG A 259 -4.65 35.33 -8.08
CA ARG A 259 -5.04 35.03 -9.47
C ARG A 259 -3.88 35.06 -10.47
N THR A 260 -2.66 35.32 -10.00
CA THR A 260 -1.49 35.52 -10.84
C THR A 260 -0.63 34.26 -10.89
N VAL A 261 -0.30 33.79 -12.10
CA VAL A 261 0.72 32.78 -12.30
C VAL A 261 2.08 33.40 -12.06
N VAL A 262 2.78 32.94 -11.03
CA VAL A 262 4.09 33.44 -10.63
C VAL A 262 5.19 32.70 -11.41
N LYS A 263 4.99 31.41 -11.64
CA LYS A 263 5.94 30.54 -12.34
C LYS A 263 5.23 29.38 -13.01
N VAL A 264 5.67 29.05 -14.21
CA VAL A 264 5.33 27.79 -14.89
C VAL A 264 6.51 26.84 -14.70
N LEU A 265 6.25 25.62 -14.23
CA LEU A 265 7.28 24.58 -14.07
C LEU A 265 7.26 23.60 -15.24
N HIS A 266 6.05 23.34 -15.76
CA HIS A 266 5.79 22.49 -16.94
C HIS A 266 4.57 22.98 -17.69
#